data_77c93da818d605ef7d5a91190212e730
#
_entry.id   77c93da818d605ef7d5a91190212e730
#
_cell.length_a   1.000
_cell.length_b   1.000
_cell.length_c   1.000
_cell.angle_alpha   90.00
_cell.angle_beta   90.00
_cell.angle_gamma   90.00
#
_symmetry.space_group_name_H-M   'P 1'
#
loop_
_entity.id
_entity.type
_entity.pdbx_description
1 polymer ?
#
loop_
_entity_poly.entity_id
_entity_poly.type
_entity_poly.pdbx_seq_one_letter_code
_entity_poly.pdbx_strand_id
1 'polypeptide(L)'
;MFREAREQNKKLILGLIHLRPMPGTPYYIDGDYEKSIKKAVFDAKALENGGAAGCLIQTVDKVYPSGDDTDYVRVACMSIIASEVRKNVGQDFKIGVQIMWNCITPSLAVAKSVNGDFTRCTALVGTTTSPFGTLEADPLKVFEYRKKIETESVDMIAEIAGYHFKSGYDEDTLLGLVQSANMIGASAVEIMHRDEEINNQMEAAIRASFPHMPIVLGGGTDVASAKSRLRNADAALVGRCFEDGNWGSGINEKTVAAYMKEVNSI
;
A
#
# COMPACT_ATOMS: atom_id res chain seq x y z
N MET A 1 7.88 -0.25 -11.35
CA MET A 1 7.06 0.99 -11.50
C MET A 1 7.55 2.16 -10.63
N PHE A 2 7.83 1.99 -9.31
CA PHE A 2 8.25 3.10 -8.43
C PHE A 2 9.57 3.73 -8.84
N ARG A 3 10.60 2.92 -9.18
CA ARG A 3 11.88 3.44 -9.66
C ARG A 3 11.73 4.22 -10.95
N GLU A 4 10.94 3.72 -11.89
CA GLU A 4 10.65 4.40 -13.15
C GLU A 4 9.93 5.75 -12.92
N ALA A 5 8.93 5.79 -12.02
CA ALA A 5 8.26 7.02 -11.65
C ALA A 5 9.24 8.04 -11.05
N ARG A 6 10.14 7.57 -10.17
CA ARG A 6 11.21 8.40 -9.59
C ARG A 6 12.12 8.99 -10.68
N GLU A 7 12.60 8.15 -11.61
CA GLU A 7 13.48 8.57 -12.72
C GLU A 7 12.80 9.57 -13.65
N GLN A 8 11.49 9.40 -13.87
CA GLN A 8 10.69 10.30 -14.71
C GLN A 8 10.14 11.52 -13.96
N ASN A 9 10.43 11.67 -12.67
CA ASN A 9 9.86 12.69 -11.79
C ASN A 9 8.32 12.72 -11.81
N LYS A 10 7.68 11.56 -11.91
CA LYS A 10 6.24 11.39 -11.85
C LYS A 10 5.80 11.00 -10.46
N LYS A 11 4.61 11.46 -10.04
CA LYS A 11 4.00 11.06 -8.78
C LYS A 11 2.99 9.94 -9.03
N LEU A 12 3.17 8.78 -8.39
CA LEU A 12 2.21 7.68 -8.46
C LEU A 12 1.19 7.79 -7.32
N ILE A 13 -0.04 8.09 -7.66
CA ILE A 13 -1.14 8.13 -6.69
C ILE A 13 -1.92 6.83 -6.78
N LEU A 14 -1.97 6.11 -5.66
CA LEU A 14 -2.56 4.79 -5.54
C LEU A 14 -3.67 4.85 -4.48
N GLY A 15 -4.91 4.60 -4.90
CA GLY A 15 -6.05 4.64 -3.97
C GLY A 15 -6.12 3.37 -3.11
N LEU A 16 -6.46 3.50 -1.83
CA LEU A 16 -6.71 2.36 -0.96
C LEU A 16 -8.17 1.91 -1.09
N ILE A 17 -8.37 0.66 -1.48
CA ILE A 17 -9.69 0.02 -1.51
C ILE A 17 -9.83 -0.83 -0.26
N HIS A 18 -10.57 -0.33 0.72
CA HIS A 18 -10.84 -1.01 1.98
C HIS A 18 -12.01 -1.99 1.82
N LEU A 19 -11.73 -3.27 1.98
CA LEU A 19 -12.74 -4.33 1.92
C LEU A 19 -13.46 -4.49 3.27
N ARG A 20 -14.59 -5.20 3.27
CA ARG A 20 -15.23 -5.69 4.49
C ARG A 20 -14.49 -6.92 5.02
N PRO A 21 -14.73 -7.32 6.29
CA PRO A 21 -14.17 -8.55 6.82
C PRO A 21 -14.40 -9.74 5.89
N MET A 22 -13.34 -10.51 5.65
CA MET A 22 -13.33 -11.60 4.69
C MET A 22 -13.95 -12.88 5.27
N PRO A 23 -14.51 -13.79 4.44
CA PRO A 23 -14.90 -15.12 4.88
C PRO A 23 -13.77 -15.82 5.63
N GLY A 24 -14.11 -16.56 6.69
CA GLY A 24 -13.14 -17.21 7.57
C GLY A 24 -12.58 -16.32 8.68
N THR A 25 -12.95 -15.05 8.74
CA THR A 25 -12.55 -14.14 9.84
C THR A 25 -13.68 -13.96 10.87
N PRO A 26 -13.35 -13.66 12.15
CA PRO A 26 -14.34 -13.58 13.23
C PRO A 26 -15.43 -12.53 13.05
N TYR A 27 -15.19 -11.51 12.26
CA TYR A 27 -16.14 -10.40 12.04
C TYR A 27 -16.79 -10.44 10.65
N TYR A 28 -16.63 -11.53 9.92
CA TYR A 28 -17.34 -11.73 8.66
C TYR A 28 -18.86 -11.81 8.90
N ILE A 29 -19.61 -11.15 8.06
CA ILE A 29 -21.07 -11.19 8.04
C ILE A 29 -21.49 -11.71 6.66
N ASP A 30 -22.42 -12.65 6.64
CA ASP A 30 -22.94 -13.21 5.37
C ASP A 30 -23.40 -12.12 4.41
N GLY A 31 -23.03 -12.26 3.13
CA GLY A 31 -23.24 -11.25 2.10
C GLY A 31 -22.23 -10.10 2.06
N ASP A 32 -21.27 -10.00 3.00
CA ASP A 32 -20.25 -8.94 2.95
C ASP A 32 -19.18 -9.22 1.89
N TYR A 33 -19.01 -10.47 1.52
CA TYR A 33 -18.09 -10.83 0.44
C TYR A 33 -18.55 -10.26 -0.91
N GLU A 34 -19.80 -10.47 -1.27
CA GLU A 34 -20.41 -9.93 -2.50
C GLU A 34 -20.42 -8.40 -2.51
N LYS A 35 -20.63 -7.77 -1.36
CA LYS A 35 -20.54 -6.32 -1.21
C LYS A 35 -19.09 -5.84 -1.42
N SER A 36 -18.09 -6.59 -0.94
CA SER A 36 -16.67 -6.28 -1.14
C SER A 36 -16.28 -6.36 -2.61
N ILE A 37 -16.74 -7.38 -3.35
CA ILE A 37 -16.53 -7.47 -4.81
C ILE A 37 -17.10 -6.23 -5.52
N LYS A 38 -18.37 -5.91 -5.28
CA LYS A 38 -19.02 -4.74 -5.91
C LYS A 38 -18.33 -3.43 -5.58
N LYS A 39 -17.98 -3.24 -4.29
CA LYS A 39 -17.26 -2.05 -3.82
C LYS A 39 -15.90 -1.94 -4.49
N ALA A 40 -15.13 -3.02 -4.53
CA ALA A 40 -13.77 -2.99 -5.09
C ALA A 40 -13.77 -2.59 -6.58
N VAL A 41 -14.70 -3.12 -7.36
CA VAL A 41 -14.86 -2.75 -8.77
C VAL A 41 -15.32 -1.29 -8.92
N PHE A 42 -16.29 -0.85 -8.11
CA PHE A 42 -16.75 0.54 -8.11
C PHE A 42 -15.61 1.52 -7.77
N ASP A 43 -14.89 1.24 -6.69
CA ASP A 43 -13.79 2.08 -6.21
C ASP A 43 -12.64 2.14 -7.21
N ALA A 44 -12.26 1.01 -7.83
CA ALA A 44 -11.22 0.97 -8.83
C ALA A 44 -11.55 1.82 -10.07
N LYS A 45 -12.81 1.76 -10.54
CA LYS A 45 -13.28 2.61 -11.64
C LYS A 45 -13.28 4.10 -11.27
N ALA A 46 -13.71 4.44 -10.05
CA ALA A 46 -13.69 5.82 -9.59
C ALA A 46 -12.25 6.37 -9.50
N LEU A 47 -11.29 5.53 -9.08
CA LEU A 47 -9.87 5.87 -9.07
C LEU A 47 -9.32 6.09 -10.48
N GLU A 48 -9.58 5.17 -11.39
CA GLU A 48 -9.11 5.26 -12.78
C GLU A 48 -9.71 6.49 -13.47
N ASN A 49 -11.02 6.69 -13.40
CA ASN A 49 -11.71 7.84 -13.99
C ASN A 49 -11.22 9.17 -13.39
N GLY A 50 -10.92 9.20 -12.09
CA GLY A 50 -10.36 10.36 -11.40
C GLY A 50 -8.89 10.63 -11.71
N GLY A 51 -8.23 9.74 -12.47
CA GLY A 51 -6.85 9.89 -12.93
C GLY A 51 -5.78 9.33 -11.99
N ALA A 52 -6.15 8.55 -10.96
CA ALA A 52 -5.18 7.83 -10.12
C ALA A 52 -4.43 6.77 -10.95
N ALA A 53 -3.17 6.52 -10.60
CA ALA A 53 -2.32 5.56 -11.31
C ALA A 53 -2.70 4.09 -11.04
N GLY A 54 -3.42 3.84 -9.93
CA GLY A 54 -3.78 2.49 -9.53
C GLY A 54 -4.47 2.42 -8.18
N CYS A 55 -4.58 1.21 -7.66
CA CYS A 55 -5.16 0.94 -6.34
C CYS A 55 -4.34 -0.08 -5.54
N LEU A 56 -4.49 -0.06 -4.23
CA LEU A 56 -4.12 -1.15 -3.32
C LEU A 56 -5.39 -1.74 -2.74
N ILE A 57 -5.71 -2.97 -3.10
CA ILE A 57 -6.85 -3.72 -2.54
C ILE A 57 -6.40 -4.31 -1.20
N GLN A 58 -7.08 -3.93 -0.12
CA GLN A 58 -6.64 -4.21 1.23
C GLN A 58 -7.75 -4.86 2.06
N THR A 59 -7.44 -5.98 2.74
CA THR A 59 -8.39 -6.58 3.69
C THR A 59 -8.55 -5.71 4.94
N VAL A 60 -9.75 -5.66 5.50
CA VAL A 60 -10.05 -4.95 6.74
C VAL A 60 -10.89 -5.85 7.66
N ASP A 61 -10.22 -6.79 8.33
CA ASP A 61 -10.86 -7.87 9.10
C ASP A 61 -11.06 -7.54 10.59
N LYS A 62 -10.64 -6.34 11.03
CA LYS A 62 -10.68 -5.83 12.41
C LYS A 62 -9.71 -6.54 13.37
N VAL A 63 -9.39 -7.81 13.16
CA VAL A 63 -8.35 -8.58 13.85
C VAL A 63 -7.49 -9.29 12.81
N TYR A 64 -6.21 -9.43 13.11
CA TYR A 64 -5.23 -9.86 12.12
C TYR A 64 -4.19 -10.79 12.75
N PRO A 65 -3.65 -11.75 11.97
CA PRO A 65 -2.52 -12.55 12.43
C PRO A 65 -1.27 -11.66 12.58
N SER A 66 -0.41 -12.02 13.53
CA SER A 66 0.88 -11.35 13.72
C SER A 66 1.98 -11.87 12.79
N GLY A 67 1.80 -13.05 12.18
CA GLY A 67 2.76 -13.67 11.28
C GLY A 67 2.42 -13.48 9.80
N ASP A 68 3.38 -13.89 8.95
CA ASP A 68 3.19 -13.97 7.50
C ASP A 68 2.46 -15.26 7.13
N ASP A 69 1.21 -15.37 7.54
CA ASP A 69 0.31 -16.51 7.27
C ASP A 69 -1.15 -16.09 7.30
N THR A 70 -2.01 -16.79 6.57
CA THR A 70 -3.44 -16.55 6.54
C THR A 70 -4.21 -17.81 6.11
N ASP A 71 -5.51 -17.82 6.37
CA ASP A 71 -6.38 -18.90 5.92
C ASP A 71 -6.50 -18.93 4.39
N TYR A 72 -6.57 -20.14 3.82
CA TYR A 72 -6.70 -20.35 2.38
C TYR A 72 -7.95 -19.69 1.79
N VAL A 73 -9.05 -19.61 2.56
CA VAL A 73 -10.28 -18.97 2.09
C VAL A 73 -10.08 -17.47 1.86
N ARG A 74 -9.27 -16.80 2.69
CA ARG A 74 -8.94 -15.38 2.48
C ARG A 74 -8.14 -15.18 1.18
N VAL A 75 -7.16 -16.05 0.90
CA VAL A 75 -6.38 -16.01 -0.36
C VAL A 75 -7.30 -16.21 -1.56
N ALA A 76 -8.16 -17.23 -1.51
CA ALA A 76 -9.09 -17.53 -2.60
C ALA A 76 -10.07 -16.37 -2.86
N CYS A 77 -10.71 -15.86 -1.80
CA CYS A 77 -11.64 -14.74 -1.90
C CYS A 77 -10.96 -13.46 -2.40
N MET A 78 -9.76 -13.17 -1.90
CA MET A 78 -8.99 -12.01 -2.32
C MET A 78 -8.58 -12.10 -3.80
N SER A 79 -8.22 -13.30 -4.28
CA SER A 79 -7.89 -13.53 -5.70
C SER A 79 -9.11 -13.26 -6.61
N ILE A 80 -10.31 -13.66 -6.18
CA ILE A 80 -11.54 -13.37 -6.95
C ILE A 80 -11.80 -11.87 -6.99
N ILE A 81 -11.73 -11.17 -5.85
CA ILE A 81 -11.92 -9.71 -5.80
C ILE A 81 -10.92 -9.00 -6.72
N ALA A 82 -9.64 -9.32 -6.59
CA ALA A 82 -8.60 -8.70 -7.40
C ALA A 82 -8.76 -9.02 -8.90
N SER A 83 -9.20 -10.23 -9.25
CA SER A 83 -9.52 -10.63 -10.62
C SER A 83 -10.70 -9.81 -11.18
N GLU A 84 -11.77 -9.60 -10.39
CA GLU A 84 -12.87 -8.77 -10.83
C GLU A 84 -12.46 -7.31 -11.02
N VAL A 85 -11.61 -6.77 -10.16
CA VAL A 85 -11.01 -5.43 -10.37
C VAL A 85 -10.21 -5.41 -11.68
N ARG A 86 -9.30 -6.38 -11.91
CA ARG A 86 -8.46 -6.41 -13.12
C ARG A 86 -9.26 -6.46 -14.42
N LYS A 87 -10.40 -7.16 -14.45
CA LYS A 87 -11.30 -7.22 -15.60
C LYS A 87 -12.02 -5.91 -15.91
N ASN A 88 -12.14 -5.02 -14.92
CA ASN A 88 -12.97 -3.82 -15.00
C ASN A 88 -12.19 -2.50 -15.10
N VAL A 89 -10.85 -2.55 -15.14
CA VAL A 89 -9.95 -1.39 -15.32
C VAL A 89 -9.00 -1.61 -16.50
N GLY A 90 -8.42 -0.53 -16.99
CA GLY A 90 -7.46 -0.57 -18.11
C GLY A 90 -6.17 -1.33 -17.76
N GLN A 91 -5.42 -1.72 -18.79
CA GLN A 91 -4.19 -2.49 -18.60
C GLN A 91 -3.08 -1.71 -17.91
N ASP A 92 -3.07 -0.38 -18.09
CA ASP A 92 -2.07 0.51 -17.48
C ASP A 92 -2.38 0.83 -16.02
N PHE A 93 -3.62 0.61 -15.55
CA PHE A 93 -4.02 0.84 -14.16
C PHE A 93 -3.37 -0.20 -13.24
N LYS A 94 -2.60 0.30 -12.25
CA LYS A 94 -1.80 -0.54 -11.36
C LYS A 94 -2.63 -1.17 -10.26
N ILE A 95 -2.45 -2.47 -10.03
CA ILE A 95 -3.16 -3.21 -8.98
C ILE A 95 -2.16 -3.73 -7.97
N GLY A 96 -2.28 -3.22 -6.75
CA GLY A 96 -1.63 -3.77 -5.57
C GLY A 96 -2.58 -4.63 -4.74
N VAL A 97 -2.01 -5.54 -3.99
CA VAL A 97 -2.75 -6.43 -3.08
C VAL A 97 -2.08 -6.44 -1.71
N GLN A 98 -2.88 -6.31 -0.65
CA GLN A 98 -2.41 -6.52 0.71
C GLN A 98 -3.44 -7.30 1.53
N ILE A 99 -3.05 -8.47 2.00
CA ILE A 99 -3.76 -9.20 3.05
C ILE A 99 -3.14 -8.75 4.39
N MET A 100 -3.91 -8.04 5.18
CA MET A 100 -3.43 -7.46 6.43
C MET A 100 -3.28 -8.50 7.54
N TRP A 101 -2.36 -8.30 8.50
CA TRP A 101 -1.50 -7.12 8.61
C TRP A 101 -0.18 -7.30 7.83
N ASN A 102 0.56 -8.41 8.05
CA ASN A 102 1.85 -8.67 7.43
C ASN A 102 1.87 -9.97 6.60
N CYS A 103 0.74 -10.34 5.98
CA CYS A 103 0.64 -11.54 5.17
C CYS A 103 1.26 -11.30 3.78
N ILE A 104 2.59 -11.14 3.72
CA ILE A 104 3.33 -10.77 2.51
C ILE A 104 3.28 -11.90 1.48
N THR A 105 3.62 -13.14 1.89
CA THR A 105 3.63 -14.29 0.97
C THR A 105 2.23 -14.60 0.43
N PRO A 106 1.14 -14.57 1.22
CA PRO A 106 -0.22 -14.67 0.68
C PRO A 106 -0.59 -13.54 -0.29
N SER A 107 -0.15 -12.31 -0.01
CA SER A 107 -0.39 -11.16 -0.90
C SER A 107 0.33 -11.32 -2.24
N LEU A 108 1.56 -11.83 -2.25
CA LEU A 108 2.30 -12.16 -3.47
C LEU A 108 1.59 -13.25 -4.28
N ALA A 109 1.02 -14.28 -3.62
CA ALA A 109 0.25 -15.33 -4.29
C ALA A 109 -0.98 -14.77 -4.99
N VAL A 110 -1.73 -13.87 -4.33
CA VAL A 110 -2.86 -13.19 -4.96
C VAL A 110 -2.41 -12.31 -6.11
N ALA A 111 -1.36 -11.49 -5.92
CA ALA A 111 -0.82 -10.64 -6.98
C ALA A 111 -0.43 -11.47 -8.21
N LYS A 112 0.25 -12.62 -8.01
CA LYS A 112 0.58 -13.57 -9.10
C LYS A 112 -0.67 -13.99 -9.87
N SER A 113 -1.74 -14.32 -9.17
CA SER A 113 -2.97 -14.88 -9.78
C SER A 113 -3.71 -13.89 -10.70
N VAL A 114 -3.44 -12.57 -10.57
CA VAL A 114 -4.16 -11.51 -11.30
C VAL A 114 -3.23 -10.60 -12.11
N ASN A 115 -1.96 -10.97 -12.27
CA ASN A 115 -0.92 -10.11 -12.84
C ASN A 115 -0.90 -8.74 -12.14
N GLY A 116 -0.91 -8.75 -10.80
CA GLY A 116 -0.82 -7.56 -9.96
C GLY A 116 0.58 -6.94 -10.04
N ASP A 117 0.64 -5.64 -9.80
CA ASP A 117 1.85 -4.84 -10.00
C ASP A 117 2.69 -4.71 -8.73
N PHE A 118 2.06 -4.69 -7.54
CA PHE A 118 2.78 -4.46 -6.29
C PHE A 118 2.07 -5.04 -5.05
N THR A 119 2.81 -5.12 -3.96
CA THR A 119 2.29 -5.38 -2.61
C THR A 119 2.90 -4.42 -1.59
N ARG A 120 2.16 -4.15 -0.51
CA ARG A 120 2.61 -3.39 0.66
C ARG A 120 3.02 -4.38 1.75
N CYS A 121 4.24 -4.21 2.28
CA CYS A 121 4.83 -5.09 3.28
C CYS A 121 5.00 -4.32 4.59
N THR A 122 4.21 -4.65 5.61
CA THR A 122 4.23 -3.91 6.89
C THR A 122 5.53 -4.14 7.66
N ALA A 123 6.07 -5.36 7.64
CA ALA A 123 7.39 -5.66 8.18
C ALA A 123 8.18 -6.54 7.18
N LEU A 124 8.76 -5.90 6.18
CA LEU A 124 9.71 -6.55 5.26
C LEU A 124 11.14 -6.52 5.83
N VAL A 125 11.44 -5.50 6.61
CA VAL A 125 12.68 -5.31 7.37
C VAL A 125 12.36 -4.84 8.78
N GLY A 126 13.21 -5.19 9.73
CA GLY A 126 13.08 -4.78 11.13
C GLY A 126 11.88 -5.40 11.86
N THR A 127 11.40 -4.69 12.83
CA THR A 127 10.30 -5.10 13.72
C THR A 127 9.39 -3.90 13.96
N THR A 128 8.08 -4.11 13.93
CA THR A 128 7.12 -3.06 14.30
C THR A 128 6.11 -3.54 15.33
N THR A 129 5.64 -2.64 16.19
CA THR A 129 4.58 -2.91 17.16
C THR A 129 3.27 -2.35 16.65
N SER A 130 2.32 -3.23 16.37
CA SER A 130 0.95 -2.89 16.00
C SER A 130 0.00 -2.98 17.20
N PRO A 131 -1.24 -2.49 17.10
CA PRO A 131 -2.27 -2.74 18.12
C PRO A 131 -2.58 -4.23 18.34
N PHE A 132 -2.18 -5.10 17.43
CA PHE A 132 -2.44 -6.55 17.44
C PHE A 132 -1.20 -7.38 17.81
N GLY A 133 -0.11 -6.76 18.19
CA GLY A 133 1.13 -7.42 18.60
C GLY A 133 2.35 -6.97 17.79
N THR A 134 3.46 -7.61 18.06
CA THR A 134 4.73 -7.34 17.37
C THR A 134 4.76 -8.10 16.04
N LEU A 135 5.17 -7.40 15.00
CA LEU A 135 5.40 -7.93 13.67
C LEU A 135 6.90 -7.94 13.41
N GLU A 136 7.44 -9.11 13.10
CA GLU A 136 8.85 -9.31 12.82
C GLU A 136 9.05 -9.63 11.35
N ALA A 137 10.07 -9.06 10.75
CA ALA A 137 10.43 -9.35 9.37
C ALA A 137 11.05 -10.75 9.24
N ASP A 138 10.66 -11.45 8.19
CA ASP A 138 11.34 -12.66 7.71
C ASP A 138 11.61 -12.50 6.20
N PRO A 139 12.59 -11.66 5.82
CA PRO A 139 12.87 -11.41 4.41
C PRO A 139 13.34 -12.66 3.67
N LEU A 140 14.04 -13.58 4.33
CA LEU A 140 14.48 -14.83 3.70
C LEU A 140 13.26 -15.63 3.19
N LYS A 141 12.29 -15.88 4.06
CA LYS A 141 11.05 -16.59 3.71
C LYS A 141 10.32 -15.88 2.55
N VAL A 142 10.20 -14.56 2.61
CA VAL A 142 9.51 -13.77 1.59
C VAL A 142 10.21 -13.90 0.24
N PHE A 143 11.53 -13.74 0.17
CA PHE A 143 12.27 -13.78 -1.08
C PHE A 143 12.39 -15.19 -1.66
N GLU A 144 12.51 -16.22 -0.82
CA GLU A 144 12.44 -17.63 -1.27
C GLU A 144 11.07 -17.93 -1.89
N TYR A 145 9.97 -17.50 -1.24
CA TYR A 145 8.63 -17.67 -1.76
C TYR A 145 8.42 -16.89 -3.07
N ARG A 146 8.84 -15.62 -3.09
CA ARG A 146 8.79 -14.75 -4.28
C ARG A 146 9.43 -15.42 -5.50
N LYS A 147 10.62 -15.99 -5.30
CA LYS A 147 11.34 -16.75 -6.36
C LYS A 147 10.60 -18.03 -6.73
N LYS A 148 10.11 -18.79 -5.74
CA LYS A 148 9.38 -20.05 -5.96
C LYS A 148 8.16 -19.88 -6.86
N ILE A 149 7.42 -18.79 -6.70
CA ILE A 149 6.20 -18.51 -7.47
C ILE A 149 6.43 -17.55 -8.65
N GLU A 150 7.69 -17.19 -8.95
CA GLU A 150 8.08 -16.32 -10.06
C GLU A 150 7.33 -14.97 -10.05
N THR A 151 7.46 -14.23 -8.94
CA THR A 151 6.86 -12.90 -8.75
C THR A 151 7.88 -11.78 -8.59
N GLU A 152 9.06 -11.95 -9.17
CA GLU A 152 10.12 -10.94 -9.14
C GLU A 152 9.72 -9.62 -9.79
N SER A 153 8.74 -9.65 -10.70
CA SER A 153 8.15 -8.45 -11.33
C SER A 153 7.18 -7.70 -10.44
N VAL A 154 6.68 -8.30 -9.35
CA VAL A 154 5.80 -7.63 -8.38
C VAL A 154 6.64 -6.74 -7.48
N ASP A 155 6.38 -5.43 -7.51
CA ASP A 155 7.06 -4.47 -6.66
C ASP A 155 6.66 -4.64 -5.18
N MET A 156 7.62 -4.50 -4.27
CA MET A 156 7.39 -4.57 -2.83
C MET A 156 7.68 -3.23 -2.16
N ILE A 157 6.68 -2.64 -1.53
CA ILE A 157 6.81 -1.43 -0.72
C ILE A 157 7.11 -1.88 0.72
N ALA A 158 8.27 -1.51 1.26
CA ALA A 158 8.63 -1.75 2.66
C ALA A 158 8.13 -0.60 3.54
N GLU A 159 7.14 -0.84 4.40
CA GLU A 159 6.73 0.13 5.42
C GLU A 159 7.80 0.16 6.52
N ILE A 160 8.47 1.30 6.69
CA ILE A 160 9.60 1.46 7.62
C ILE A 160 9.32 2.49 8.73
N ALA A 161 8.40 3.41 8.49
CA ALA A 161 8.00 4.41 9.47
C ALA A 161 6.55 4.87 9.21
N GLY A 162 5.59 4.05 9.54
CA GLY A 162 4.16 4.38 9.41
C GLY A 162 3.57 4.93 10.71
N TYR A 163 2.38 5.52 10.65
CA TYR A 163 1.67 6.03 11.82
C TYR A 163 1.19 4.90 12.77
N HIS A 164 1.25 3.66 12.32
CA HIS A 164 1.00 2.48 13.16
C HIS A 164 2.18 2.14 14.07
N PHE A 165 3.37 2.64 13.76
CA PHE A 165 4.56 2.47 14.58
C PHE A 165 4.47 3.42 15.79
N LYS A 166 4.63 2.88 16.99
CA LYS A 166 4.61 3.65 18.23
C LYS A 166 5.94 4.32 18.58
N SER A 167 7.00 4.03 17.85
CA SER A 167 8.30 4.69 18.02
C SER A 167 8.24 6.10 17.45
N GLY A 168 8.76 7.08 18.20
CA GLY A 168 9.00 8.42 17.67
C GLY A 168 9.98 8.39 16.48
N TYR A 169 10.02 9.47 15.71
CA TYR A 169 11.01 9.64 14.65
C TYR A 169 12.41 9.69 15.24
N ASP A 170 13.27 8.81 14.74
CA ASP A 170 14.71 8.78 14.96
C ASP A 170 15.40 8.55 13.62
N GLU A 171 16.26 9.48 13.23
CA GLU A 171 16.86 9.51 11.89
C GLU A 171 17.79 8.31 11.65
N ASP A 172 18.61 7.95 12.63
CA ASP A 172 19.53 6.82 12.50
C ASP A 172 18.78 5.51 12.32
N THR A 173 17.74 5.30 13.08
CA THR A 173 16.86 4.13 12.96
C THR A 173 16.16 4.12 11.60
N LEU A 174 15.62 5.25 11.15
CA LEU A 174 14.99 5.38 9.84
C LEU A 174 15.95 5.01 8.72
N LEU A 175 17.15 5.63 8.69
CA LEU A 175 18.14 5.39 7.64
C LEU A 175 18.68 3.96 7.67
N GLY A 176 18.82 3.36 8.85
CA GLY A 176 19.18 1.94 9.00
C GLY A 176 18.14 1.00 8.38
N LEU A 177 16.85 1.29 8.53
CA LEU A 177 15.76 0.53 7.90
C LEU A 177 15.73 0.75 6.38
N VAL A 178 15.96 1.98 5.91
CA VAL A 178 16.09 2.27 4.46
C VAL A 178 17.26 1.49 3.86
N GLN A 179 18.40 1.48 4.53
CA GLN A 179 19.58 0.72 4.08
C GLN A 179 19.27 -0.77 3.98
N SER A 180 18.60 -1.33 4.98
CA SER A 180 18.19 -2.74 4.99
C SER A 180 17.23 -3.05 3.86
N ALA A 181 16.20 -2.21 3.65
CA ALA A 181 15.24 -2.34 2.56
C ALA A 181 15.91 -2.26 1.18
N ASN A 182 16.85 -1.30 1.01
CA ASN A 182 17.61 -1.16 -0.23
C ASN A 182 18.49 -2.38 -0.50
N MET A 183 19.16 -2.90 0.53
CA MET A 183 20.08 -4.05 0.42
C MET A 183 19.34 -5.33 -0.02
N ILE A 184 18.13 -5.56 0.47
CA ILE A 184 17.32 -6.73 0.07
C ILE A 184 16.54 -6.51 -1.25
N GLY A 185 16.61 -5.32 -1.84
CA GLY A 185 15.97 -5.02 -3.12
C GLY A 185 14.48 -4.67 -3.02
N ALA A 186 14.03 -4.05 -1.94
CA ALA A 186 12.70 -3.45 -1.89
C ALA A 186 12.53 -2.41 -3.02
N SER A 187 11.35 -2.34 -3.59
CA SER A 187 11.06 -1.46 -4.74
C SER A 187 10.86 0.00 -4.31
N ALA A 188 10.40 0.20 -3.10
CA ALA A 188 10.19 1.50 -2.46
C ALA A 188 10.16 1.34 -0.94
N VAL A 189 10.37 2.44 -0.23
CA VAL A 189 10.13 2.53 1.22
C VAL A 189 8.89 3.37 1.49
N GLU A 190 8.13 3.00 2.50
CA GLU A 190 6.95 3.74 2.92
C GLU A 190 7.18 4.39 4.27
N ILE A 191 6.86 5.68 4.32
CA ILE A 191 6.88 6.49 5.53
C ILE A 191 5.56 7.22 5.69
N MET A 192 5.22 7.57 6.92
CA MET A 192 4.10 8.46 7.22
C MET A 192 4.21 9.00 8.63
N HIS A 193 4.19 10.30 8.80
CA HIS A 193 4.00 10.96 10.08
C HIS A 193 2.82 11.94 10.00
N ARG A 194 2.05 12.07 11.10
CA ARG A 194 0.89 12.98 11.15
C ARG A 194 1.32 14.44 11.09
N ASP A 195 2.42 14.76 11.77
CA ASP A 195 3.07 16.05 11.67
C ASP A 195 3.79 16.16 10.33
N GLU A 196 3.42 17.18 9.56
CA GLU A 196 3.96 17.40 8.21
C GLU A 196 5.45 17.78 8.24
N GLU A 197 5.89 18.51 9.25
CA GLU A 197 7.29 18.90 9.37
C GLU A 197 8.18 17.69 9.61
N ILE A 198 7.78 16.78 10.50
CA ILE A 198 8.49 15.52 10.75
C ILE A 198 8.48 14.65 9.49
N ASN A 199 7.34 14.57 8.78
CA ASN A 199 7.26 13.84 7.54
C ASN A 199 8.26 14.38 6.50
N ASN A 200 8.34 15.70 6.34
CA ASN A 200 9.26 16.36 5.41
C ASN A 200 10.73 16.15 5.82
N GLN A 201 11.05 16.12 7.14
CA GLN A 201 12.38 15.79 7.65
C GLN A 201 12.78 14.34 7.28
N MET A 202 11.87 13.38 7.47
CA MET A 202 12.08 11.98 7.08
C MET A 202 12.37 11.86 5.57
N GLU A 203 11.56 12.52 4.73
CA GLU A 203 11.79 12.54 3.27
C GLU A 203 13.16 13.13 2.92
N ALA A 204 13.53 14.26 3.54
CA ALA A 204 14.81 14.93 3.30
C ALA A 204 16.00 14.06 3.71
N ALA A 205 15.93 13.40 4.86
CA ALA A 205 16.97 12.50 5.34
C ALA A 205 17.17 11.31 4.38
N ILE A 206 16.07 10.69 3.93
CA ILE A 206 16.14 9.60 2.95
C ILE A 206 16.72 10.09 1.61
N ARG A 207 16.29 11.25 1.12
CA ARG A 207 16.80 11.81 -0.14
C ARG A 207 18.28 12.12 -0.09
N ALA A 208 18.79 12.64 1.04
CA ALA A 208 20.20 12.93 1.23
C ALA A 208 21.08 11.66 1.21
N SER A 209 20.63 10.59 1.87
CA SER A 209 21.40 9.36 2.06
C SER A 209 21.15 8.31 0.97
N PHE A 210 19.93 8.25 0.42
CA PHE A 210 19.48 7.26 -0.57
C PHE A 210 18.73 7.94 -1.73
N PRO A 211 19.41 8.75 -2.58
CA PRO A 211 18.75 9.57 -3.59
C PRO A 211 17.94 8.78 -4.64
N HIS A 212 18.26 7.51 -4.83
CA HIS A 212 17.57 6.64 -5.81
C HIS A 212 16.42 5.80 -5.20
N MET A 213 16.27 5.78 -3.86
CA MET A 213 15.22 5.01 -3.21
C MET A 213 13.87 5.72 -3.40
N PRO A 214 12.88 5.07 -4.04
CA PRO A 214 11.55 5.63 -4.12
C PRO A 214 10.89 5.73 -2.74
N ILE A 215 10.22 6.87 -2.47
CA ILE A 215 9.50 7.14 -1.23
C ILE A 215 8.01 7.14 -1.50
N VAL A 216 7.28 6.34 -0.73
CA VAL A 216 5.82 6.26 -0.74
C VAL A 216 5.27 6.86 0.56
N LEU A 217 4.31 7.78 0.48
CA LEU A 217 3.58 8.23 1.66
C LEU A 217 2.43 7.26 1.97
N GLY A 218 2.44 6.65 3.15
CA GLY A 218 1.46 5.64 3.59
C GLY A 218 0.12 6.21 4.06
N GLY A 219 -0.26 7.38 3.55
CA GLY A 219 -1.48 8.09 3.93
C GLY A 219 -1.21 9.51 4.43
N GLY A 220 -2.17 10.10 5.14
CA GLY A 220 -2.00 11.43 5.75
C GLY A 220 -2.02 12.59 4.76
N THR A 221 -2.39 12.35 3.50
CA THR A 221 -2.53 13.39 2.47
C THR A 221 -4.00 13.60 2.12
N ASP A 222 -4.34 14.82 1.78
CA ASP A 222 -5.64 15.23 1.25
C ASP A 222 -5.45 16.26 0.13
N VAL A 223 -6.55 16.75 -0.46
CA VAL A 223 -6.51 17.73 -1.56
C VAL A 223 -5.72 18.98 -1.17
N ALA A 224 -5.85 19.45 0.08
CA ALA A 224 -5.19 20.69 0.52
C ALA A 224 -3.69 20.50 0.78
N SER A 225 -3.28 19.31 1.27
CA SER A 225 -1.90 19.00 1.67
C SER A 225 -1.10 18.21 0.62
N ALA A 226 -1.75 17.73 -0.46
CA ALA A 226 -1.10 16.90 -1.47
C ALA A 226 0.17 17.55 -2.02
N LYS A 227 0.11 18.81 -2.37
CA LYS A 227 1.25 19.54 -2.95
C LYS A 227 2.43 19.70 -2.00
N SER A 228 2.18 20.03 -0.73
CA SER A 228 3.25 20.24 0.24
C SER A 228 3.88 18.90 0.68
N ARG A 229 3.05 17.89 0.97
CA ARG A 229 3.50 16.59 1.44
C ARG A 229 4.16 15.72 0.37
N LEU A 230 3.76 15.85 -0.91
CA LEU A 230 4.33 15.04 -1.99
C LEU A 230 5.57 15.66 -2.64
N ARG A 231 6.07 16.78 -2.13
CA ARG A 231 7.19 17.49 -2.76
C ARG A 231 8.40 16.57 -3.01
N ASN A 232 8.79 15.80 -2.03
CA ASN A 232 9.95 14.91 -2.10
C ASN A 232 9.58 13.43 -2.18
N ALA A 233 8.29 13.07 -2.06
CA ALA A 233 7.81 11.70 -2.26
C ALA A 233 7.59 11.39 -3.74
N ASP A 234 7.64 10.12 -4.11
CA ASP A 234 7.43 9.64 -5.48
C ASP A 234 6.04 9.05 -5.65
N ALA A 235 5.42 8.62 -4.56
CA ALA A 235 4.10 8.02 -4.57
C ALA A 235 3.34 8.30 -3.27
N ALA A 236 2.01 8.11 -3.30
CA ALA A 236 1.18 8.06 -2.10
C ALA A 236 0.13 6.96 -2.18
N LEU A 237 -0.13 6.33 -1.03
CA LEU A 237 -1.30 5.50 -0.78
C LEU A 237 -2.38 6.38 -0.15
N VAL A 238 -3.49 6.61 -0.86
CA VAL A 238 -4.53 7.55 -0.44
C VAL A 238 -5.84 6.81 -0.18
N GLY A 239 -6.30 6.82 1.06
CA GLY A 239 -7.54 6.14 1.46
C GLY A 239 -8.62 7.14 1.86
N ARG A 240 -8.63 7.55 3.11
CA ARG A 240 -9.69 8.33 3.75
C ARG A 240 -10.08 9.62 3.00
N CYS A 241 -9.12 10.28 2.35
CA CYS A 241 -9.41 11.45 1.53
C CYS A 241 -10.37 11.11 0.38
N PHE A 242 -10.10 10.01 -0.33
CA PHE A 242 -10.91 9.58 -1.46
C PHE A 242 -12.29 9.04 -1.07
N GLU A 243 -12.47 8.66 0.19
CA GLU A 243 -13.73 8.25 0.80
C GLU A 243 -14.46 9.42 1.50
N ASP A 244 -14.11 10.69 1.16
CA ASP A 244 -14.66 11.92 1.74
C ASP A 244 -14.65 11.93 3.28
N GLY A 245 -13.62 11.33 3.88
CA GLY A 245 -13.47 11.21 5.32
C GLY A 245 -14.24 10.05 5.98
N ASN A 246 -15.08 9.35 5.23
CA ASN A 246 -15.93 8.24 5.71
C ASN A 246 -15.26 6.89 5.44
N TRP A 247 -14.34 6.50 6.27
CA TRP A 247 -13.55 5.29 6.12
C TRP A 247 -14.40 4.03 5.83
N GLY A 248 -14.06 3.33 4.75
CA GLY A 248 -14.78 2.13 4.29
C GLY A 248 -16.04 2.43 3.45
N SER A 249 -16.35 3.70 3.15
CA SER A 249 -17.36 4.09 2.17
C SER A 249 -16.85 3.86 0.73
N GLY A 250 -17.61 4.22 -0.28
CA GLY A 250 -17.16 4.22 -1.67
C GLY A 250 -16.25 5.40 -1.98
N ILE A 251 -15.34 5.21 -2.92
CA ILE A 251 -14.43 6.26 -3.40
C ILE A 251 -15.19 7.27 -4.25
N ASN A 252 -14.96 8.56 -3.99
CA ASN A 252 -15.53 9.67 -4.74
C ASN A 252 -14.60 10.08 -5.88
N GLU A 253 -15.01 9.80 -7.12
CA GLU A 253 -14.28 10.15 -8.34
C GLU A 253 -13.92 11.64 -8.41
N LYS A 254 -14.84 12.54 -7.97
CA LYS A 254 -14.58 14.00 -8.00
C LYS A 254 -13.48 14.41 -7.04
N THR A 255 -13.42 13.78 -5.87
CA THR A 255 -12.36 14.01 -4.88
C THR A 255 -11.02 13.49 -5.39
N VAL A 256 -11.01 12.33 -6.08
CA VAL A 256 -9.81 11.82 -6.76
C VAL A 256 -9.33 12.81 -7.82
N ALA A 257 -10.21 13.28 -8.70
CA ALA A 257 -9.86 14.25 -9.75
C ALA A 257 -9.33 15.57 -9.18
N ALA A 258 -9.94 16.08 -8.09
CA ALA A 258 -9.45 17.28 -7.41
C ALA A 258 -8.05 17.07 -6.83
N TYR A 259 -7.79 15.93 -6.20
CA TYR A 259 -6.47 15.58 -5.68
C TYR A 259 -5.42 15.47 -6.80
N MET A 260 -5.76 14.79 -7.90
CA MET A 260 -4.86 14.65 -9.05
C MET A 260 -4.54 15.99 -9.72
N LYS A 261 -5.46 16.94 -9.71
CA LYS A 261 -5.19 18.30 -10.19
C LYS A 261 -4.08 18.99 -9.38
N GLU A 262 -4.08 18.85 -8.05
CA GLU A 262 -3.01 19.39 -7.20
C GLU A 262 -1.68 18.66 -7.45
N VAL A 263 -1.71 17.34 -7.56
CA VAL A 263 -0.51 16.52 -7.84
C VAL A 263 0.13 16.88 -9.17
N ASN A 264 -0.66 17.05 -10.22
CA ASN A 264 -0.17 17.41 -11.56
C ASN A 264 0.40 18.84 -11.66
N SER A 265 0.29 19.62 -10.59
CA SER A 265 0.87 20.96 -10.50
C SER A 265 2.25 21.01 -9.83
N ILE A 266 2.81 19.83 -9.40
CA ILE A 266 4.12 19.72 -8.73
C ILE A 266 5.27 19.51 -9.77
#